data_996eb76ce7d7a5bf4be53fdd604efb74
#
_entry.id   996eb76ce7d7a5bf4be53fdd604efb74
#
_cell.length_a   1.000
_cell.length_b   1.000
_cell.length_c   1.000
_cell.angle_alpha   90.00
_cell.angle_beta   90.00
_cell.angle_gamma   90.00
#
_symmetry.space_group_name_H-M   'P 1'
#
loop_
_entity.id
_entity.type
_entity.pdbx_description
1 polymer ?
#
loop_
_entity_poly.entity_id
_entity_poly.type
_entity_poly.pdbx_seq_one_letter_code
_entity_poly.pdbx_strand_id
1 'polypeptide(L)'
;MEKDLVIIGGGPAGLAAAIAAREAGVEDLLILERDSRLGGILNQCIHNGFGLHTFKEELTGPEYAGRYIEKAKSLGIPYKLNTMVVDLASDGSLKKITVMNREEGLYEIEAKAVILAMGCRERSRGALNIPGYRPAGIYSAGTAQRYVNMEGRMPGREVVILGSGDIGLIMARRMTLEGAKVKLVAELMPYSGGLKRNIVQCLDDFDIPLKLSHTVVDIKGKERVEGVTIAKVDENSKPIPGTEEEITCDTLLLSCGLIPENELSDSLGVAMNPVTSGPLVNESLETNKEGVFACGNVLHVHDLVDYVSQEAEQAGKKAAVYLQGGLEPEGKAIPLKAVNGVRYTVPSSIDISRMEDLQTVRFRVGNVYRDAKVEVSCNEQTIRSQKKQILAPGEMEQVILKKSELEAIDNLEEITFSIKEL
;
A
#
# COMPACT_ATOMS: atom_id res chain seq x y z
N MET A 1 6.94 21.96 -20.34
CA MET A 1 6.70 22.72 -19.05
C MET A 1 7.75 22.24 -18.07
N GLU A 2 8.47 23.14 -17.42
CA GLU A 2 9.47 22.77 -16.42
C GLU A 2 8.92 22.98 -15.00
N LYS A 3 9.30 22.10 -14.05
CA LYS A 3 8.94 22.12 -12.65
C LYS A 3 10.12 21.75 -11.76
N ASP A 4 10.16 22.29 -10.54
CA ASP A 4 11.13 21.80 -9.58
C ASP A 4 10.73 20.40 -9.07
N LEU A 5 9.44 20.21 -8.74
CA LEU A 5 8.93 18.96 -8.21
C LEU A 5 7.61 18.56 -8.89
N VAL A 6 7.52 17.31 -9.33
CA VAL A 6 6.25 16.72 -9.75
C VAL A 6 5.90 15.55 -8.85
N ILE A 7 4.67 15.53 -8.36
CA ILE A 7 4.10 14.44 -7.55
C ILE A 7 3.11 13.67 -8.42
N ILE A 8 3.35 12.37 -8.62
CA ILE A 8 2.49 11.51 -9.44
C ILE A 8 1.51 10.77 -8.52
N GLY A 9 0.25 11.20 -8.54
CA GLY A 9 -0.84 10.70 -7.71
C GLY A 9 -1.33 11.73 -6.69
N GLY A 10 -2.61 12.05 -6.71
CA GLY A 10 -3.29 13.00 -5.80
C GLY A 10 -4.05 12.32 -4.66
N GLY A 11 -3.64 11.09 -4.29
CA GLY A 11 -4.13 10.36 -3.12
C GLY A 11 -3.52 10.85 -1.81
N PRO A 12 -3.75 10.14 -0.68
CA PRO A 12 -3.25 10.57 0.64
C PRO A 12 -1.74 10.75 0.67
N ALA A 13 -0.97 9.85 0.03
CA ALA A 13 0.50 9.98 -0.04
C ALA A 13 0.91 11.24 -0.82
N GLY A 14 0.40 11.42 -2.04
CA GLY A 14 0.79 12.58 -2.85
C GLY A 14 0.40 13.91 -2.26
N LEU A 15 -0.78 14.00 -1.62
CA LEU A 15 -1.21 15.20 -0.91
C LEU A 15 -0.30 15.52 0.29
N ALA A 16 0.02 14.52 1.12
CA ALA A 16 0.90 14.70 2.28
C ALA A 16 2.33 15.11 1.84
N ALA A 17 2.87 14.46 0.81
CA ALA A 17 4.19 14.78 0.26
C ALA A 17 4.23 16.21 -0.32
N ALA A 18 3.21 16.60 -1.10
CA ALA A 18 3.13 17.94 -1.68
C ALA A 18 3.03 19.04 -0.62
N ILE A 19 2.22 18.82 0.43
CA ILE A 19 2.09 19.74 1.55
C ILE A 19 3.45 19.89 2.26
N ALA A 20 4.09 18.77 2.59
CA ALA A 20 5.38 18.80 3.28
C ALA A 20 6.49 19.47 2.45
N ALA A 21 6.53 19.22 1.13
CA ALA A 21 7.47 19.90 0.24
C ALA A 21 7.21 21.40 0.15
N ARG A 22 5.93 21.83 0.06
CA ARG A 22 5.55 23.25 0.07
C ARG A 22 5.94 23.93 1.38
N GLU A 23 5.66 23.32 2.52
CA GLU A 23 6.03 23.83 3.84
C GLU A 23 7.55 23.88 4.03
N ALA A 24 8.30 23.03 3.34
CA ALA A 24 9.77 23.04 3.30
C ALA A 24 10.35 24.01 2.25
N GLY A 25 9.52 24.83 1.59
CA GLY A 25 9.95 25.92 0.71
C GLY A 25 10.02 25.62 -0.78
N VAL A 26 9.46 24.50 -1.26
CA VAL A 26 9.36 24.22 -2.70
C VAL A 26 8.19 25.02 -3.29
N GLU A 27 8.50 26.06 -4.07
CA GLU A 27 7.50 26.95 -4.67
C GLU A 27 6.93 26.39 -5.98
N ASP A 28 7.75 25.80 -6.85
CA ASP A 28 7.34 25.30 -8.16
C ASP A 28 7.13 23.79 -8.15
N LEU A 29 5.97 23.37 -7.58
CA LEU A 29 5.57 21.97 -7.55
C LEU A 29 4.20 21.76 -8.23
N LEU A 30 3.93 20.53 -8.68
CA LEU A 30 2.70 20.16 -9.35
C LEU A 30 2.27 18.74 -8.97
N ILE A 31 0.99 18.55 -8.59
CA ILE A 31 0.38 17.23 -8.45
C ILE A 31 -0.31 16.83 -9.75
N LEU A 32 -0.04 15.61 -10.22
CA LEU A 32 -0.73 15.00 -11.36
C LEU A 32 -1.66 13.89 -10.86
N GLU A 33 -2.96 14.02 -11.14
CA GLU A 33 -3.98 13.06 -10.72
C GLU A 33 -4.80 12.56 -11.92
N ARG A 34 -4.86 11.24 -12.09
CA ARG A 34 -5.59 10.61 -13.21
C ARG A 34 -7.12 10.64 -13.04
N ASP A 35 -7.61 10.68 -11.81
CA ASP A 35 -9.05 10.74 -11.54
C ASP A 35 -9.57 12.20 -11.64
N SER A 36 -10.88 12.35 -11.64
CA SER A 36 -11.61 13.61 -11.69
C SER A 36 -11.58 14.41 -10.38
N ARG A 37 -10.96 13.88 -9.33
CA ARG A 37 -10.86 14.49 -8.01
C ARG A 37 -9.63 14.02 -7.25
N LEU A 38 -9.12 14.86 -6.35
CA LEU A 38 -8.10 14.49 -5.36
C LEU A 38 -8.66 13.56 -4.28
N GLY A 39 -7.77 12.91 -3.51
CA GLY A 39 -8.10 12.04 -2.39
C GLY A 39 -7.93 10.55 -2.67
N GLY A 40 -7.79 10.16 -3.93
CA GLY A 40 -7.52 8.78 -4.35
C GLY A 40 -8.54 7.78 -3.79
N ILE A 41 -8.04 6.65 -3.32
CA ILE A 41 -8.86 5.53 -2.81
C ILE A 41 -9.72 5.91 -1.59
N LEU A 42 -9.32 6.92 -0.82
CA LEU A 42 -10.07 7.34 0.37
C LEU A 42 -11.48 7.83 0.04
N ASN A 43 -11.69 8.37 -1.16
CA ASN A 43 -13.01 8.84 -1.58
C ASN A 43 -14.11 7.77 -1.54
N GLN A 44 -13.74 6.49 -1.68
CA GLN A 44 -14.68 5.37 -1.61
C GLN A 44 -14.72 4.68 -0.24
N CYS A 45 -13.79 4.99 0.66
CA CYS A 45 -13.68 4.39 2.00
C CYS A 45 -14.57 5.13 2.99
N ILE A 46 -15.91 4.97 2.89
CA ILE A 46 -16.87 5.70 3.72
C ILE A 46 -17.02 5.13 5.14
N HIS A 47 -16.35 4.03 5.47
CA HIS A 47 -16.24 3.52 6.83
C HIS A 47 -15.29 4.40 7.67
N ASN A 48 -15.43 4.34 8.99
CA ASN A 48 -14.55 5.02 9.94
C ASN A 48 -13.26 4.23 10.24
N GLY A 49 -12.39 4.83 11.04
CA GLY A 49 -11.12 4.26 11.50
C GLY A 49 -9.88 4.94 10.92
N PHE A 50 -10.03 6.07 10.23
CA PHE A 50 -8.94 6.89 9.71
C PHE A 50 -8.63 8.07 10.65
N GLY A 51 -7.39 8.53 10.70
CA GLY A 51 -6.99 9.77 11.36
C GLY A 51 -6.69 9.66 12.86
N LEU A 52 -6.79 8.49 13.46
CA LEU A 52 -6.55 8.30 14.89
C LEU A 52 -5.13 8.69 15.31
N HIS A 53 -4.14 8.45 14.48
CA HIS A 53 -2.75 8.81 14.76
C HIS A 53 -2.41 10.24 14.33
N THR A 54 -2.95 10.72 13.22
CA THR A 54 -2.66 12.03 12.64
C THR A 54 -3.49 13.15 13.28
N PHE A 55 -4.81 12.96 13.35
CA PHE A 55 -5.75 13.99 13.79
C PHE A 55 -6.27 13.78 15.21
N LYS A 56 -5.99 12.63 15.84
CA LYS A 56 -6.53 12.20 17.13
C LYS A 56 -8.08 12.15 17.14
N GLU A 57 -8.66 11.94 15.96
CA GLU A 57 -10.08 11.82 15.70
C GLU A 57 -10.34 10.60 14.82
N GLU A 58 -11.49 9.97 14.99
CA GLU A 58 -11.93 8.88 14.13
C GLU A 58 -12.74 9.44 12.96
N LEU A 59 -12.16 9.40 11.77
CA LEU A 59 -12.71 9.95 10.54
C LEU A 59 -13.09 8.85 9.57
N THR A 60 -13.95 9.19 8.59
CA THR A 60 -14.12 8.43 7.35
C THR A 60 -13.00 8.75 6.37
N GLY A 61 -12.81 7.91 5.33
CA GLY A 61 -11.83 8.18 4.28
C GLY A 61 -12.02 9.52 3.58
N PRO A 62 -13.25 9.89 3.14
CA PRO A 62 -13.51 11.21 2.55
C PRO A 62 -13.22 12.39 3.48
N GLU A 63 -13.50 12.28 4.79
CA GLU A 63 -13.19 13.33 5.76
C GLU A 63 -11.68 13.49 5.93
N TYR A 64 -10.95 12.37 6.04
CA TYR A 64 -9.49 12.39 6.09
C TYR A 64 -8.88 13.05 4.84
N ALA A 65 -9.32 12.61 3.65
CA ALA A 65 -8.86 13.19 2.38
C ALA A 65 -9.22 14.68 2.28
N GLY A 66 -10.43 15.06 2.73
CA GLY A 66 -10.91 16.44 2.74
C GLY A 66 -9.97 17.38 3.49
N ARG A 67 -9.49 16.98 4.67
CA ARG A 67 -8.53 17.79 5.45
C ARG A 67 -7.22 18.05 4.72
N TYR A 68 -6.66 17.03 4.07
CA TYR A 68 -5.44 17.19 3.27
C TYR A 68 -5.68 18.02 2.00
N ILE A 69 -6.82 17.84 1.34
CA ILE A 69 -7.21 18.63 0.16
C ILE A 69 -7.39 20.12 0.52
N GLU A 70 -8.06 20.41 1.62
CA GLU A 70 -8.23 21.80 2.10
C GLU A 70 -6.88 22.43 2.45
N LYS A 71 -6.02 21.71 3.14
CA LYS A 71 -4.67 22.19 3.45
C LYS A 71 -3.85 22.44 2.18
N ALA A 72 -3.86 21.53 1.21
CA ALA A 72 -3.17 21.70 -0.07
C ALA A 72 -3.67 22.95 -0.83
N LYS A 73 -5.00 23.16 -0.86
CA LYS A 73 -5.62 24.35 -1.45
C LYS A 73 -5.24 25.63 -0.72
N SER A 74 -5.24 25.64 0.60
CA SER A 74 -4.84 26.81 1.41
C SER A 74 -3.40 27.22 1.19
N LEU A 75 -2.52 26.27 0.87
CA LEU A 75 -1.12 26.48 0.50
C LEU A 75 -0.91 26.81 -0.99
N GLY A 76 -1.98 26.93 -1.76
CA GLY A 76 -1.92 27.23 -3.19
C GLY A 76 -1.20 26.17 -4.02
N ILE A 77 -1.24 24.91 -3.61
CA ILE A 77 -0.57 23.82 -4.35
C ILE A 77 -1.30 23.55 -5.65
N PRO A 78 -0.65 23.72 -6.82
CA PRO A 78 -1.26 23.46 -8.12
C PRO A 78 -1.41 21.96 -8.36
N TYR A 79 -2.51 21.57 -9.03
CA TYR A 79 -2.76 20.20 -9.44
C TYR A 79 -3.48 20.12 -10.78
N LYS A 80 -3.28 19.03 -11.51
CA LYS A 80 -4.01 18.70 -12.75
C LYS A 80 -4.79 17.41 -12.52
N LEU A 81 -6.11 17.47 -12.66
CA LEU A 81 -7.03 16.33 -12.63
C LEU A 81 -7.21 15.75 -14.03
N ASN A 82 -7.79 14.52 -14.10
CA ASN A 82 -7.99 13.80 -15.38
C ASN A 82 -6.71 13.71 -16.22
N THR A 83 -5.54 13.77 -15.56
CA THR A 83 -4.23 13.82 -16.22
C THR A 83 -3.44 12.57 -15.83
N MET A 84 -3.28 11.68 -16.78
CA MET A 84 -2.58 10.41 -16.60
C MET A 84 -1.12 10.55 -17.03
N VAL A 85 -0.20 10.14 -16.17
CA VAL A 85 1.19 9.93 -16.55
C VAL A 85 1.27 8.58 -17.27
N VAL A 86 1.79 8.59 -18.49
CA VAL A 86 1.87 7.42 -19.37
C VAL A 86 3.29 6.90 -19.55
N ASP A 87 4.29 7.76 -19.33
CA ASP A 87 5.70 7.37 -19.34
C ASP A 87 6.54 8.27 -18.43
N LEU A 88 7.64 7.73 -17.95
CA LEU A 88 8.62 8.44 -17.13
C LEU A 88 10.03 8.03 -17.55
N ALA A 89 10.80 8.99 -18.01
CA ALA A 89 12.18 8.82 -18.45
C ALA A 89 13.12 9.79 -17.74
N SER A 90 14.43 9.52 -17.80
CA SER A 90 15.46 10.43 -17.31
C SER A 90 16.31 10.91 -18.48
N ASP A 91 16.56 12.23 -18.51
CA ASP A 91 17.47 12.87 -19.46
C ASP A 91 18.45 13.74 -18.68
N GLY A 92 19.61 13.17 -18.38
CA GLY A 92 20.56 13.81 -17.49
C GLY A 92 19.99 14.00 -16.09
N SER A 93 20.01 15.23 -15.57
CA SER A 93 19.47 15.60 -14.25
C SER A 93 17.94 15.78 -14.24
N LEU A 94 17.32 15.95 -15.42
CA LEU A 94 15.88 16.16 -15.52
C LEU A 94 15.13 14.83 -15.73
N LYS A 95 13.91 14.77 -15.24
CA LYS A 95 12.96 13.69 -15.44
C LYS A 95 11.92 14.16 -16.45
N LYS A 96 11.76 13.41 -17.52
CA LYS A 96 10.74 13.67 -18.55
C LYS A 96 9.50 12.85 -18.23
N ILE A 97 8.40 13.54 -18.02
CA ILE A 97 7.12 12.98 -17.62
C ILE A 97 6.15 13.17 -18.77
N THR A 98 5.85 12.09 -19.48
CA THR A 98 4.84 12.13 -20.56
C THR A 98 3.46 11.98 -19.93
N VAL A 99 2.60 12.96 -20.18
CA VAL A 99 1.24 13.01 -19.61
C VAL A 99 0.20 13.12 -20.72
N MET A 100 -1.01 12.64 -20.41
CA MET A 100 -2.15 12.68 -21.31
C MET A 100 -3.41 13.13 -20.59
N ASN A 101 -4.14 14.08 -21.17
CA ASN A 101 -5.48 14.44 -20.77
C ASN A 101 -6.35 14.78 -22.00
N ARG A 102 -7.66 15.02 -21.77
CA ARG A 102 -8.59 15.30 -22.86
C ARG A 102 -8.47 16.71 -23.46
N GLU A 103 -7.98 17.66 -22.68
CA GLU A 103 -7.95 19.09 -23.04
C GLU A 103 -6.67 19.43 -23.80
N GLU A 104 -5.52 18.95 -23.31
CA GLU A 104 -4.19 19.30 -23.82
C GLU A 104 -3.62 18.18 -24.74
N GLY A 105 -4.24 16.99 -24.75
CA GLY A 105 -3.73 15.82 -25.47
C GLY A 105 -2.53 15.19 -24.78
N LEU A 106 -1.54 14.75 -25.57
CA LEU A 106 -0.28 14.17 -25.10
C LEU A 106 0.80 15.26 -25.11
N TYR A 107 1.47 15.46 -23.96
CA TYR A 107 2.56 16.44 -23.83
C TYR A 107 3.56 16.02 -22.75
N GLU A 108 4.69 16.73 -22.67
CA GLU A 108 5.77 16.45 -21.72
C GLU A 108 5.89 17.56 -20.65
N ILE A 109 6.21 17.12 -19.45
CA ILE A 109 6.63 17.96 -18.32
C ILE A 109 8.05 17.52 -17.94
N GLU A 110 8.95 18.47 -17.76
CA GLU A 110 10.28 18.23 -17.23
C GLU A 110 10.33 18.61 -15.74
N ALA A 111 10.95 17.79 -14.93
CA ALA A 111 11.07 18.02 -13.50
C ALA A 111 12.48 17.72 -12.98
N LYS A 112 12.94 18.51 -12.00
CA LYS A 112 14.20 18.24 -11.31
C LYS A 112 14.07 17.06 -10.36
N ALA A 113 12.91 16.95 -9.67
CA ALA A 113 12.59 15.82 -8.79
C ALA A 113 11.18 15.30 -9.04
N VAL A 114 10.97 14.02 -8.75
CA VAL A 114 9.68 13.33 -8.85
C VAL A 114 9.39 12.54 -7.59
N ILE A 115 8.16 12.63 -7.07
CA ILE A 115 7.66 11.74 -6.03
C ILE A 115 6.63 10.78 -6.63
N LEU A 116 6.92 9.48 -6.54
CA LEU A 116 6.05 8.41 -6.96
C LEU A 116 5.05 8.11 -5.82
N ALA A 117 3.77 8.40 -6.06
CA ALA A 117 2.68 8.23 -5.09
C ALA A 117 1.43 7.60 -5.73
N MET A 118 1.63 6.73 -6.75
CA MET A 118 0.56 6.15 -7.58
C MET A 118 -0.29 5.11 -6.84
N GLY A 119 0.13 4.68 -5.64
CA GLY A 119 -0.61 3.71 -4.84
C GLY A 119 -0.50 2.27 -5.37
N CYS A 120 -1.58 1.52 -5.25
CA CYS A 120 -1.63 0.10 -5.63
C CYS A 120 -2.97 -0.25 -6.27
N ARG A 121 -3.03 -1.42 -6.92
CA ARG A 121 -4.26 -2.05 -7.44
C ARG A 121 -4.48 -3.42 -6.81
N GLU A 122 -5.71 -3.88 -6.82
CA GLU A 122 -6.06 -5.23 -6.38
C GLU A 122 -5.72 -6.28 -7.45
N ARG A 123 -5.40 -7.48 -7.00
CA ARG A 123 -5.25 -8.64 -7.90
C ARG A 123 -6.57 -8.99 -8.55
N SER A 124 -6.58 -8.97 -9.89
CA SER A 124 -7.75 -9.39 -10.67
C SER A 124 -7.90 -10.91 -10.73
N ARG A 125 -9.07 -11.38 -11.16
CA ARG A 125 -9.31 -12.82 -11.41
C ARG A 125 -8.26 -13.42 -12.34
N GLY A 126 -7.82 -12.68 -13.37
CA GLY A 126 -6.79 -13.13 -14.29
C GLY A 126 -5.44 -13.32 -13.62
N ALA A 127 -5.04 -12.40 -12.74
CA ALA A 127 -3.80 -12.49 -11.99
C ALA A 127 -3.81 -13.65 -10.97
N LEU A 128 -4.99 -14.00 -10.43
CA LEU A 128 -5.18 -15.12 -9.50
C LEU A 128 -5.31 -16.47 -10.23
N ASN A 129 -5.50 -16.43 -11.54
CA ASN A 129 -5.65 -17.62 -12.38
C ASN A 129 -6.74 -18.62 -11.89
N ILE A 130 -7.84 -18.09 -11.34
CA ILE A 130 -8.95 -18.92 -10.83
C ILE A 130 -9.60 -19.70 -11.98
N PRO A 131 -9.76 -21.03 -11.87
CA PRO A 131 -10.42 -21.84 -12.88
C PRO A 131 -11.90 -21.48 -13.13
N GLY A 132 -12.48 -21.99 -14.20
CA GLY A 132 -13.89 -21.83 -14.55
C GLY A 132 -14.16 -20.69 -15.54
N TYR A 133 -15.42 -20.31 -15.66
CA TYR A 133 -15.89 -19.31 -16.60
C TYR A 133 -15.46 -17.89 -16.21
N ARG A 134 -15.64 -16.93 -17.12
CA ARG A 134 -15.34 -15.49 -16.93
C ARG A 134 -16.59 -14.64 -17.16
N PRO A 135 -17.69 -14.89 -16.45
CA PRO A 135 -18.93 -14.14 -16.60
C PRO A 135 -18.86 -12.76 -15.96
N ALA A 136 -19.90 -11.95 -16.17
CA ALA A 136 -20.17 -10.79 -15.33
C ALA A 136 -20.42 -11.23 -13.86
N GLY A 137 -20.20 -10.32 -12.90
CA GLY A 137 -20.39 -10.60 -11.47
C GLY A 137 -19.12 -10.96 -10.72
N ILE A 138 -17.95 -10.94 -11.38
CA ILE A 138 -16.65 -11.09 -10.73
C ILE A 138 -16.00 -9.70 -10.61
N TYR A 139 -15.75 -9.24 -9.40
CA TYR A 139 -15.16 -7.93 -9.14
C TYR A 139 -14.04 -8.05 -8.09
N SER A 140 -13.05 -7.17 -8.14
CA SER A 140 -12.25 -6.93 -6.94
C SER A 140 -13.11 -6.23 -5.88
N ALA A 141 -12.77 -6.43 -4.61
CA ALA A 141 -13.53 -5.86 -3.50
C ALA A 141 -13.56 -4.32 -3.54
N GLY A 142 -12.45 -3.68 -3.93
CA GLY A 142 -12.37 -2.23 -4.10
C GLY A 142 -13.18 -1.71 -5.29
N THR A 143 -13.27 -2.47 -6.39
CA THR A 143 -14.19 -2.11 -7.50
C THR A 143 -15.64 -2.17 -7.05
N ALA A 144 -16.02 -3.21 -6.31
CA ALA A 144 -17.35 -3.30 -5.72
C ALA A 144 -17.62 -2.15 -4.73
N GLN A 145 -16.61 -1.78 -3.92
CA GLN A 145 -16.68 -0.65 -3.00
C GLN A 145 -16.95 0.67 -3.75
N ARG A 146 -16.28 0.91 -4.88
CA ARG A 146 -16.51 2.09 -5.72
C ARG A 146 -17.95 2.11 -6.24
N TYR A 147 -18.45 0.99 -6.78
CA TYR A 147 -19.81 0.91 -7.27
C TYR A 147 -20.85 1.23 -6.20
N VAL A 148 -20.72 0.62 -5.03
CA VAL A 148 -21.67 0.82 -3.93
C VAL A 148 -21.55 2.24 -3.36
N ASN A 149 -20.35 2.67 -3.01
CA ASN A 149 -20.16 3.88 -2.20
C ASN A 149 -20.13 5.17 -3.02
N MET A 150 -19.71 5.13 -4.29
CA MET A 150 -19.58 6.33 -5.11
C MET A 150 -20.61 6.40 -6.24
N GLU A 151 -21.07 5.26 -6.75
CA GLU A 151 -21.95 5.22 -7.91
C GLU A 151 -23.39 4.79 -7.55
N GLY A 152 -23.63 4.33 -6.31
CA GLY A 152 -24.94 3.85 -5.86
C GLY A 152 -25.43 2.61 -6.60
N ARG A 153 -24.52 1.74 -7.06
CA ARG A 153 -24.81 0.54 -7.83
C ARG A 153 -24.45 -0.72 -7.04
N MET A 154 -25.39 -1.67 -6.97
CA MET A 154 -25.14 -2.96 -6.36
C MET A 154 -24.47 -3.93 -7.35
N PRO A 155 -23.30 -4.49 -7.00
CA PRO A 155 -22.63 -5.53 -7.82
C PRO A 155 -23.48 -6.81 -7.97
N GLY A 156 -24.23 -7.17 -6.94
CA GLY A 156 -25.13 -8.31 -6.93
C GLY A 156 -25.86 -8.48 -5.60
N ARG A 157 -26.59 -9.57 -5.45
CA ARG A 157 -27.47 -9.83 -4.28
C ARG A 157 -27.04 -11.01 -3.43
N GLU A 158 -26.43 -12.02 -4.03
CA GLU A 158 -25.90 -13.19 -3.35
C GLU A 158 -24.40 -13.29 -3.59
N VAL A 159 -23.63 -13.02 -2.55
CA VAL A 159 -22.20 -12.70 -2.65
C VAL A 159 -21.36 -13.75 -1.95
N VAL A 160 -20.32 -14.22 -2.62
CA VAL A 160 -19.19 -14.93 -2.03
C VAL A 160 -17.95 -14.01 -2.13
N ILE A 161 -17.15 -14.01 -1.08
CA ILE A 161 -15.90 -13.22 -1.05
C ILE A 161 -14.71 -14.17 -0.93
N LEU A 162 -13.72 -14.02 -1.79
CA LEU A 162 -12.45 -14.73 -1.71
C LEU A 162 -11.38 -13.77 -1.19
N GLY A 163 -10.78 -14.15 -0.05
CA GLY A 163 -9.80 -13.36 0.68
C GLY A 163 -10.40 -12.59 1.85
N SER A 164 -9.75 -12.67 3.01
CA SER A 164 -10.15 -12.03 4.26
C SER A 164 -9.27 -10.83 4.64
N GLY A 165 -8.69 -10.16 3.65
CA GLY A 165 -8.07 -8.85 3.84
C GLY A 165 -9.12 -7.79 4.22
N ASP A 166 -8.68 -6.66 4.81
CA ASP A 166 -9.58 -5.64 5.35
C ASP A 166 -10.65 -5.17 4.35
N ILE A 167 -10.29 -4.97 3.07
CA ILE A 167 -11.26 -4.54 2.05
C ILE A 167 -12.36 -5.59 1.88
N GLY A 168 -12.02 -6.88 1.87
CA GLY A 168 -12.98 -7.98 1.76
C GLY A 168 -13.93 -8.04 2.95
N LEU A 169 -13.40 -7.88 4.17
CA LEU A 169 -14.18 -7.85 5.41
C LEU A 169 -15.13 -6.65 5.44
N ILE A 170 -14.62 -5.45 5.13
CA ILE A 170 -15.40 -4.22 5.06
C ILE A 170 -16.52 -4.35 4.02
N MET A 171 -16.23 -4.95 2.86
CA MET A 171 -17.24 -5.16 1.82
C MET A 171 -18.26 -6.24 2.19
N ALA A 172 -17.89 -7.26 2.97
CA ALA A 172 -18.86 -8.21 3.51
C ALA A 172 -19.95 -7.48 4.33
N ARG A 173 -19.51 -6.64 5.27
CA ARG A 173 -20.41 -5.78 6.06
C ARG A 173 -21.20 -4.81 5.16
N ARG A 174 -20.50 -4.10 4.27
CA ARG A 174 -21.13 -3.07 3.43
C ARG A 174 -22.20 -3.65 2.52
N MET A 175 -21.94 -4.76 1.82
CA MET A 175 -22.90 -5.41 0.96
C MET A 175 -24.14 -5.89 1.75
N THR A 176 -23.94 -6.41 2.97
CA THR A 176 -25.03 -6.82 3.86
C THR A 176 -25.90 -5.65 4.27
N LEU A 177 -25.31 -4.49 4.63
CA LEU A 177 -26.03 -3.29 4.98
C LEU A 177 -26.85 -2.72 3.82
N GLU A 178 -26.42 -2.95 2.57
CA GLU A 178 -27.15 -2.56 1.36
C GLU A 178 -28.17 -3.65 0.90
N GLY A 179 -28.39 -4.67 1.72
CA GLY A 179 -29.41 -5.69 1.48
C GLY A 179 -28.99 -6.89 0.64
N ALA A 180 -27.70 -7.06 0.35
CA ALA A 180 -27.21 -8.29 -0.24
C ALA A 180 -27.03 -9.38 0.84
N LYS A 181 -27.10 -10.65 0.42
CA LYS A 181 -26.78 -11.80 1.26
C LYS A 181 -25.35 -12.24 1.00
N VAL A 182 -24.45 -11.94 1.92
CA VAL A 182 -23.09 -12.48 1.88
C VAL A 182 -23.14 -13.91 2.43
N LYS A 183 -22.85 -14.90 1.58
CA LYS A 183 -22.94 -16.33 1.92
C LYS A 183 -21.78 -16.78 2.82
N LEU A 184 -20.56 -16.36 2.48
CA LEU A 184 -19.33 -16.61 3.24
C LEU A 184 -18.16 -15.78 2.71
N VAL A 185 -17.11 -15.75 3.54
CA VAL A 185 -15.75 -15.33 3.15
C VAL A 185 -14.87 -16.59 3.16
N ALA A 186 -14.19 -16.88 2.04
CA ALA A 186 -13.19 -17.95 1.95
C ALA A 186 -11.79 -17.34 2.01
N GLU A 187 -10.91 -17.92 2.82
CA GLU A 187 -9.52 -17.48 3.00
C GLU A 187 -8.57 -18.63 2.75
N LEU A 188 -7.60 -18.42 1.86
CA LEU A 188 -6.58 -19.40 1.50
C LEU A 188 -5.70 -19.80 2.69
N MET A 189 -5.35 -18.82 3.53
CA MET A 189 -4.47 -19.03 4.68
C MET A 189 -5.24 -19.64 5.87
N PRO A 190 -4.54 -20.32 6.82
CA PRO A 190 -5.15 -20.81 8.06
C PRO A 190 -5.46 -19.69 9.07
N TYR A 191 -5.31 -18.44 8.67
CA TYR A 191 -5.60 -17.23 9.46
C TYR A 191 -6.12 -16.12 8.55
N SER A 192 -6.89 -15.17 9.11
CA SER A 192 -7.35 -13.99 8.38
C SER A 192 -6.20 -12.99 8.20
N GLY A 193 -6.12 -12.37 7.01
CA GLY A 193 -5.18 -11.30 6.71
C GLY A 193 -5.64 -9.91 7.15
N GLY A 194 -6.90 -9.76 7.58
CA GLY A 194 -7.45 -8.48 8.04
C GLY A 194 -7.29 -8.26 9.54
N LEU A 195 -7.47 -7.03 9.97
CA LEU A 195 -7.40 -6.63 11.38
C LEU A 195 -8.48 -7.34 12.20
N LYS A 196 -8.13 -7.78 13.41
CA LYS A 196 -9.06 -8.50 14.31
C LYS A 196 -10.37 -7.76 14.54
N ARG A 197 -10.33 -6.43 14.70
CA ARG A 197 -11.55 -5.62 14.84
C ARG A 197 -12.49 -5.74 13.64
N ASN A 198 -11.94 -5.84 12.43
CA ASN A 198 -12.73 -5.96 11.20
C ASN A 198 -13.35 -7.36 11.09
N ILE A 199 -12.70 -8.41 11.59
CA ILE A 199 -13.32 -9.74 11.67
C ILE A 199 -14.58 -9.66 12.53
N VAL A 200 -14.49 -9.11 13.73
CA VAL A 200 -15.64 -8.97 14.64
C VAL A 200 -16.73 -8.10 14.03
N GLN A 201 -16.40 -6.86 13.66
CA GLN A 201 -17.39 -5.87 13.22
C GLN A 201 -18.00 -6.14 11.83
N CYS A 202 -17.29 -6.91 11.00
CA CYS A 202 -17.73 -7.13 9.62
C CYS A 202 -18.26 -8.54 9.35
N LEU A 203 -17.87 -9.52 10.16
CA LEU A 203 -18.33 -10.90 9.99
C LEU A 203 -19.13 -11.38 11.20
N ASP A 204 -18.55 -11.36 12.40
CA ASP A 204 -19.21 -11.93 13.59
C ASP A 204 -20.52 -11.21 13.92
N ASP A 205 -20.55 -9.86 13.86
CA ASP A 205 -21.75 -9.05 14.11
C ASP A 205 -22.87 -9.25 13.06
N PHE A 206 -22.56 -9.90 11.94
CA PHE A 206 -23.50 -10.17 10.83
C PHE A 206 -23.71 -11.65 10.55
N ASP A 207 -23.20 -12.54 11.40
CA ASP A 207 -23.26 -14.00 11.23
C ASP A 207 -22.73 -14.47 9.87
N ILE A 208 -21.73 -13.82 9.31
CA ILE A 208 -21.11 -14.18 8.03
C ILE A 208 -20.00 -15.21 8.26
N PRO A 209 -20.11 -16.43 7.72
CA PRO A 209 -19.11 -17.48 7.93
C PRO A 209 -17.75 -17.13 7.31
N LEU A 210 -16.66 -17.32 8.08
CA LEU A 210 -15.29 -17.29 7.60
C LEU A 210 -14.75 -18.72 7.48
N LYS A 211 -14.41 -19.15 6.26
CA LYS A 211 -13.79 -20.45 6.00
C LYS A 211 -12.31 -20.27 5.72
N LEU A 212 -11.48 -20.55 6.72
CA LEU A 212 -10.01 -20.54 6.60
C LEU A 212 -9.52 -21.81 5.89
N SER A 213 -8.33 -21.74 5.27
CA SER A 213 -7.75 -22.82 4.46
C SER A 213 -8.69 -23.28 3.34
N HIS A 214 -9.38 -22.35 2.68
CA HIS A 214 -10.26 -22.60 1.54
C HIS A 214 -9.97 -21.65 0.39
N THR A 215 -10.15 -22.13 -0.83
CA THR A 215 -10.05 -21.30 -2.04
C THR A 215 -11.16 -21.63 -3.03
N VAL A 216 -11.40 -20.72 -3.99
CA VAL A 216 -12.31 -20.98 -5.12
C VAL A 216 -11.58 -21.80 -6.17
N VAL A 217 -12.14 -22.94 -6.53
CA VAL A 217 -11.57 -23.89 -7.51
C VAL A 217 -12.34 -23.94 -8.83
N ASP A 218 -13.55 -23.39 -8.87
CA ASP A 218 -14.35 -23.28 -10.09
C ASP A 218 -15.36 -22.13 -10.00
N ILE A 219 -15.68 -21.53 -11.17
CA ILE A 219 -16.70 -20.49 -11.31
C ILE A 219 -17.71 -20.93 -12.36
N LYS A 220 -18.98 -20.97 -11.98
CA LYS A 220 -20.13 -21.38 -12.80
C LYS A 220 -20.87 -20.18 -13.37
N GLY A 221 -21.48 -20.36 -14.53
CA GLY A 221 -22.26 -19.36 -15.25
C GLY A 221 -21.49 -18.75 -16.43
N LYS A 222 -22.16 -18.60 -17.58
CA LYS A 222 -21.55 -18.09 -18.81
C LYS A 222 -21.71 -16.58 -18.96
N GLU A 223 -22.91 -16.06 -18.73
CA GLU A 223 -23.22 -14.64 -18.86
C GLU A 223 -22.98 -13.91 -17.55
N ARG A 224 -23.43 -14.48 -16.45
CA ARG A 224 -23.24 -14.01 -15.08
C ARG A 224 -22.84 -15.17 -14.18
N VAL A 225 -22.21 -14.87 -13.05
CA VAL A 225 -21.92 -15.85 -12.00
C VAL A 225 -23.24 -16.46 -11.51
N GLU A 226 -23.33 -17.79 -11.51
CA GLU A 226 -24.44 -18.58 -10.98
C GLU A 226 -24.03 -19.35 -9.73
N GLY A 227 -22.72 -19.46 -9.51
CA GLY A 227 -22.15 -20.10 -8.33
C GLY A 227 -20.64 -20.22 -8.42
N VAL A 228 -20.06 -20.60 -7.31
CA VAL A 228 -18.64 -20.94 -7.19
C VAL A 228 -18.49 -22.27 -6.48
N THR A 229 -17.42 -22.98 -6.78
CA THR A 229 -17.01 -24.16 -6.01
C THR A 229 -15.80 -23.77 -5.18
N ILE A 230 -15.87 -23.98 -3.87
CA ILE A 230 -14.73 -23.81 -2.97
C ILE A 230 -14.21 -25.18 -2.54
N ALA A 231 -12.91 -25.26 -2.18
CA ALA A 231 -12.33 -26.49 -1.63
C ALA A 231 -11.35 -26.12 -0.50
N LYS A 232 -11.14 -27.06 0.42
CA LYS A 232 -10.05 -26.97 1.39
C LYS A 232 -8.71 -27.03 0.69
N VAL A 233 -7.70 -26.38 1.27
CA VAL A 233 -6.32 -26.47 0.80
C VAL A 233 -5.42 -27.11 1.83
N ASP A 234 -4.36 -27.78 1.36
CA ASP A 234 -3.30 -28.32 2.17
C ASP A 234 -2.30 -27.23 2.62
N GLU A 235 -1.26 -27.64 3.34
CA GLU A 235 -0.17 -26.77 3.82
C GLU A 235 0.62 -26.07 2.68
N ASN A 236 0.55 -26.62 1.45
CA ASN A 236 1.15 -26.06 0.25
C ASN A 236 0.16 -25.21 -0.56
N SER A 237 -0.99 -24.84 0.04
CA SER A 237 -2.07 -24.09 -0.60
C SER A 237 -2.68 -24.78 -1.83
N LYS A 238 -2.60 -26.11 -1.94
CA LYS A 238 -3.19 -26.90 -3.02
C LYS A 238 -4.56 -27.43 -2.62
N PRO A 239 -5.57 -27.34 -3.50
CA PRO A 239 -6.89 -27.87 -3.22
C PRO A 239 -6.85 -29.38 -2.95
N ILE A 240 -7.56 -29.80 -1.90
CA ILE A 240 -7.69 -31.21 -1.48
C ILE A 240 -8.90 -31.81 -2.21
N PRO A 241 -8.72 -32.82 -3.09
CA PRO A 241 -9.81 -33.46 -3.79
C PRO A 241 -10.82 -34.11 -2.82
N GLY A 242 -12.12 -34.02 -3.17
CA GLY A 242 -13.21 -34.54 -2.34
C GLY A 242 -13.67 -33.64 -1.22
N THR A 243 -13.15 -32.39 -1.17
CA THR A 243 -13.58 -31.36 -0.21
C THR A 243 -14.36 -30.24 -0.87
N GLU A 244 -14.72 -30.40 -2.14
CA GLU A 244 -15.42 -29.41 -2.93
C GLU A 244 -16.83 -29.15 -2.38
N GLU A 245 -17.17 -27.86 -2.26
CA GLU A 245 -18.47 -27.39 -1.83
C GLU A 245 -19.01 -26.37 -2.84
N GLU A 246 -20.17 -26.61 -3.40
CA GLU A 246 -20.83 -25.72 -4.34
C GLU A 246 -21.66 -24.68 -3.60
N ILE A 247 -21.43 -23.41 -3.92
CA ILE A 247 -22.14 -22.27 -3.35
C ILE A 247 -22.82 -21.50 -4.48
N THR A 248 -24.14 -21.47 -4.46
CA THR A 248 -24.91 -20.61 -5.38
C THR A 248 -24.71 -19.13 -5.01
N CYS A 249 -24.37 -18.32 -5.98
CA CYS A 249 -24.21 -16.87 -5.82
C CYS A 249 -24.29 -16.19 -7.19
N ASP A 250 -24.58 -14.92 -7.21
CA ASP A 250 -24.58 -14.10 -8.43
C ASP A 250 -23.35 -13.18 -8.52
N THR A 251 -22.52 -13.17 -7.48
CA THR A 251 -21.36 -12.27 -7.38
C THR A 251 -20.22 -12.92 -6.60
N LEU A 252 -19.03 -12.84 -7.16
CA LEU A 252 -17.76 -13.19 -6.50
C LEU A 252 -16.91 -11.92 -6.33
N LEU A 253 -16.61 -11.56 -5.08
CA LEU A 253 -15.67 -10.48 -4.76
C LEU A 253 -14.29 -11.07 -4.46
N LEU A 254 -13.24 -10.41 -4.96
CA LEU A 254 -11.85 -10.81 -4.79
C LEU A 254 -11.13 -9.80 -3.90
N SER A 255 -10.62 -10.26 -2.76
CA SER A 255 -9.79 -9.49 -1.82
C SER A 255 -8.48 -10.22 -1.53
N CYS A 256 -7.74 -10.55 -2.60
CA CYS A 256 -6.61 -11.48 -2.58
C CYS A 256 -5.25 -10.76 -2.66
N GLY A 257 -5.14 -9.61 -2.05
CA GLY A 257 -3.92 -8.82 -1.98
C GLY A 257 -3.85 -7.70 -3.02
N LEU A 258 -2.89 -6.81 -2.77
CA LEU A 258 -2.64 -5.59 -3.51
C LEU A 258 -1.31 -5.70 -4.27
N ILE A 259 -1.21 -5.01 -5.39
CA ILE A 259 -0.01 -4.90 -6.23
C ILE A 259 0.32 -3.42 -6.34
N PRO A 260 1.49 -2.97 -5.88
CA PRO A 260 1.96 -1.61 -6.13
C PRO A 260 1.98 -1.25 -7.62
N GLU A 261 1.56 -0.03 -7.96
CA GLU A 261 1.47 0.48 -9.34
C GLU A 261 2.82 1.01 -9.81
N ASN A 262 3.70 0.11 -10.27
CA ASN A 262 5.11 0.43 -10.53
C ASN A 262 5.54 0.35 -11.99
N GLU A 263 4.61 0.36 -12.94
CA GLU A 263 4.94 0.36 -14.36
C GLU A 263 5.82 1.58 -14.75
N LEU A 264 5.56 2.75 -14.18
CA LEU A 264 6.39 3.96 -14.38
C LEU A 264 7.76 3.84 -13.70
N SER A 265 7.83 3.17 -12.56
CA SER A 265 9.10 2.89 -11.87
C SER A 265 9.97 1.96 -12.71
N ASP A 266 9.36 0.92 -13.28
CA ASP A 266 10.04 -0.05 -14.15
C ASP A 266 10.54 0.62 -15.44
N SER A 267 9.74 1.48 -16.09
CA SER A 267 10.16 2.19 -17.30
C SER A 267 11.36 3.10 -17.08
N LEU A 268 11.44 3.72 -15.89
CA LEU A 268 12.59 4.54 -15.48
C LEU A 268 13.81 3.70 -15.06
N GLY A 269 13.65 2.39 -14.88
CA GLY A 269 14.71 1.48 -14.39
C GLY A 269 15.00 1.66 -12.90
N VAL A 270 13.97 1.92 -12.11
CA VAL A 270 14.04 1.91 -10.65
C VAL A 270 14.26 0.47 -10.16
N ALA A 271 15.19 0.29 -9.23
CA ALA A 271 15.43 -1.00 -8.60
C ALA A 271 14.27 -1.41 -7.70
N MET A 272 13.73 -2.61 -7.91
CA MET A 272 12.52 -3.09 -7.26
C MET A 272 12.81 -4.14 -6.19
N ASN A 273 12.08 -4.09 -5.09
CA ASN A 273 12.10 -5.12 -4.06
C ASN A 273 11.22 -6.31 -4.51
N PRO A 274 11.78 -7.53 -4.63
CA PRO A 274 11.01 -8.69 -5.11
C PRO A 274 9.90 -9.15 -4.15
N VAL A 275 9.96 -8.75 -2.88
CA VAL A 275 8.96 -9.13 -1.87
C VAL A 275 7.78 -8.17 -1.86
N THR A 276 8.03 -6.85 -1.89
CA THR A 276 6.99 -5.83 -1.86
C THR A 276 6.47 -5.49 -3.25
N SER A 277 7.23 -5.75 -4.31
CA SER A 277 7.02 -5.24 -5.67
C SER A 277 7.00 -3.71 -5.74
N GLY A 278 7.60 -3.04 -4.75
CA GLY A 278 7.81 -1.60 -4.69
C GLY A 278 9.28 -1.23 -4.86
N PRO A 279 9.60 0.06 -5.06
CA PRO A 279 10.97 0.54 -5.16
C PRO A 279 11.84 0.17 -3.96
N LEU A 280 13.12 -0.10 -4.19
CA LEU A 280 14.13 -0.05 -3.15
C LEU A 280 14.48 1.41 -2.88
N VAL A 281 14.41 1.80 -1.62
CA VAL A 281 14.68 3.19 -1.20
C VAL A 281 15.67 3.25 -0.03
N ASN A 282 16.37 4.36 0.07
CA ASN A 282 17.25 4.70 1.19
C ASN A 282 16.49 5.42 2.33
N GLU A 283 17.21 5.92 3.34
CA GLU A 283 16.67 6.67 4.50
C GLU A 283 15.88 7.92 4.13
N SER A 284 16.13 8.47 2.95
CA SER A 284 15.46 9.65 2.40
C SER A 284 14.22 9.31 1.58
N LEU A 285 13.87 8.01 1.48
CA LEU A 285 12.86 7.48 0.56
C LEU A 285 13.18 7.75 -0.92
N GLU A 286 14.46 8.02 -1.21
CA GLU A 286 14.99 8.16 -2.56
C GLU A 286 15.33 6.80 -3.13
N THR A 287 15.03 6.59 -4.40
CA THR A 287 15.33 5.35 -5.14
C THR A 287 16.77 5.34 -5.64
N ASN A 288 17.16 4.30 -6.39
CA ASN A 288 18.44 4.28 -7.11
C ASN A 288 18.50 5.30 -8.28
N LYS A 289 17.46 6.06 -8.52
CA LYS A 289 17.42 7.16 -9.49
C LYS A 289 17.43 8.47 -8.74
N GLU A 290 18.50 9.23 -8.90
CA GLU A 290 18.69 10.51 -8.25
C GLU A 290 17.49 11.45 -8.46
N GLY A 291 16.99 12.07 -7.38
CA GLY A 291 15.83 12.95 -7.39
C GLY A 291 14.50 12.24 -7.65
N VAL A 292 14.44 10.89 -7.53
CA VAL A 292 13.20 10.13 -7.63
C VAL A 292 12.90 9.46 -6.30
N PHE A 293 11.82 9.89 -5.67
CA PHE A 293 11.36 9.42 -4.36
C PHE A 293 10.10 8.57 -4.50
N ALA A 294 9.85 7.69 -3.54
CA ALA A 294 8.64 6.87 -3.51
C ALA A 294 8.04 6.81 -2.11
N CYS A 295 6.70 6.88 -2.01
CA CYS A 295 6.00 6.81 -0.73
C CYS A 295 4.58 6.24 -0.87
N GLY A 296 4.07 5.69 0.23
CA GLY A 296 2.74 5.09 0.30
C GLY A 296 2.68 3.72 -0.40
N ASN A 297 1.49 3.34 -0.86
CA ASN A 297 1.26 1.97 -1.33
C ASN A 297 1.97 1.60 -2.64
N VAL A 298 2.55 2.55 -3.35
CA VAL A 298 3.46 2.26 -4.48
C VAL A 298 4.81 1.72 -3.99
N LEU A 299 5.24 2.11 -2.78
CA LEU A 299 6.47 1.67 -2.14
C LEU A 299 6.28 0.33 -1.41
N HIS A 300 5.31 0.29 -0.50
CA HIS A 300 4.83 -0.93 0.14
C HIS A 300 3.41 -0.72 0.68
N VAL A 301 2.63 -1.79 0.75
CA VAL A 301 1.23 -1.68 1.17
C VAL A 301 1.14 -1.43 2.68
N HIS A 302 0.45 -0.36 3.07
CA HIS A 302 0.21 0.01 4.46
C HIS A 302 -1.15 -0.47 4.96
N ASP A 303 -1.26 -0.66 6.28
CA ASP A 303 -2.52 -1.00 6.96
C ASP A 303 -3.32 0.25 7.33
N LEU A 304 -2.62 1.34 7.66
CA LEU A 304 -3.21 2.60 8.13
C LEU A 304 -2.77 3.77 7.25
N VAL A 305 -3.73 4.59 6.82
CA VAL A 305 -3.45 5.79 6.02
C VAL A 305 -2.62 6.81 6.79
N ASP A 306 -2.72 6.84 8.11
CA ASP A 306 -1.90 7.70 8.96
C ASP A 306 -0.40 7.47 8.72
N TYR A 307 0.02 6.20 8.57
CA TYR A 307 1.41 5.87 8.27
C TYR A 307 1.80 6.16 6.82
N VAL A 308 0.85 6.06 5.89
CA VAL A 308 1.03 6.52 4.50
C VAL A 308 1.37 8.01 4.48
N SER A 309 0.59 8.81 5.21
CA SER A 309 0.81 10.27 5.26
C SER A 309 2.13 10.65 5.93
N GLN A 310 2.47 10.00 7.05
CA GLN A 310 3.75 10.23 7.74
C GLN A 310 4.96 9.90 6.86
N GLU A 311 4.91 8.78 6.14
CA GLU A 311 5.98 8.39 5.21
C GLU A 311 6.07 9.37 4.04
N ALA A 312 4.94 9.78 3.51
CA ALA A 312 4.88 10.73 2.41
C ALA A 312 5.35 12.15 2.80
N GLU A 313 5.07 12.58 4.03
CA GLU A 313 5.62 13.83 4.58
C GLU A 313 7.14 13.79 4.62
N GLN A 314 7.74 12.65 5.00
CA GLN A 314 9.19 12.46 4.96
C GLN A 314 9.71 12.57 3.52
N ALA A 315 9.07 11.90 2.55
CA ALA A 315 9.47 11.99 1.14
C ALA A 315 9.40 13.42 0.61
N GLY A 316 8.35 14.17 0.95
CA GLY A 316 8.20 15.59 0.57
C GLY A 316 9.30 16.47 1.14
N LYS A 317 9.63 16.33 2.42
CA LYS A 317 10.73 17.07 3.07
C LYS A 317 12.07 16.74 2.44
N LYS A 318 12.35 15.45 2.18
CA LYS A 318 13.62 15.01 1.58
C LYS A 318 13.76 15.47 0.13
N ALA A 319 12.68 15.47 -0.65
CA ALA A 319 12.66 16.05 -1.99
C ALA A 319 12.96 17.56 -1.97
N ALA A 320 12.44 18.30 -0.98
CA ALA A 320 12.77 19.71 -0.80
C ALA A 320 14.25 19.94 -0.47
N VAL A 321 14.82 19.14 0.43
CA VAL A 321 16.25 19.19 0.76
C VAL A 321 17.11 18.90 -0.47
N TYR A 322 16.74 17.88 -1.27
CA TYR A 322 17.41 17.57 -2.54
C TYR A 322 17.43 18.77 -3.49
N LEU A 323 16.28 19.40 -3.72
CA LEU A 323 16.11 20.54 -4.61
C LEU A 323 16.90 21.78 -4.17
N GLN A 324 17.11 21.92 -2.88
CA GLN A 324 17.91 23.01 -2.29
C GLN A 324 19.43 22.72 -2.31
N GLY A 325 19.83 21.56 -2.85
CA GLY A 325 21.23 21.13 -2.86
C GLY A 325 21.78 20.77 -1.47
N GLY A 326 20.88 20.48 -0.53
CA GLY A 326 21.20 20.24 0.88
C GLY A 326 21.34 18.76 1.27
N LEU A 327 21.25 17.80 0.34
CA LEU A 327 21.64 16.43 0.65
C LEU A 327 23.16 16.36 0.74
N GLU A 328 23.65 15.95 1.91
CA GLU A 328 25.07 15.63 2.08
C GLU A 328 25.54 14.65 1.00
N PRO A 329 26.81 14.74 0.56
CA PRO A 329 27.36 13.75 -0.36
C PRO A 329 27.06 12.33 0.10
N GLU A 330 26.80 11.44 -0.83
CA GLU A 330 26.50 10.05 -0.53
C GLU A 330 27.68 9.40 0.21
N GLY A 331 27.42 8.98 1.44
CA GLY A 331 28.38 8.27 2.27
C GLY A 331 28.26 6.75 2.02
N LYS A 332 28.52 5.98 3.06
CA LYS A 332 28.41 4.50 2.99
C LYS A 332 26.95 4.08 3.15
N ALA A 333 26.38 3.50 2.09
CA ALA A 333 25.07 2.84 2.19
C ALA A 333 25.19 1.57 3.03
N ILE A 334 24.46 1.51 4.15
CA ILE A 334 24.40 0.38 5.07
C ILE A 334 23.10 -0.39 4.79
N PRO A 335 23.16 -1.65 4.34
CA PRO A 335 21.98 -2.44 4.04
C PRO A 335 21.20 -2.80 5.32
N LEU A 336 19.87 -2.73 5.24
CA LEU A 336 18.94 -3.23 6.24
C LEU A 336 18.45 -4.62 5.80
N LYS A 337 18.95 -5.67 6.46
CA LYS A 337 18.67 -7.06 6.09
C LYS A 337 17.48 -7.62 6.88
N ALA A 338 16.55 -8.20 6.16
CA ALA A 338 15.41 -8.93 6.70
C ALA A 338 15.75 -10.43 6.73
N VAL A 339 15.77 -11.05 7.92
CA VAL A 339 16.09 -12.46 8.12
C VAL A 339 15.17 -13.09 9.17
N ASN A 340 15.18 -14.41 9.29
CA ASN A 340 14.55 -15.17 10.37
C ASN A 340 13.13 -14.66 10.72
N GLY A 341 12.22 -14.74 9.75
CA GLY A 341 10.82 -14.38 9.96
C GLY A 341 10.43 -12.95 9.57
N VAL A 342 11.38 -12.04 9.36
CA VAL A 342 11.14 -10.74 8.73
C VAL A 342 11.18 -10.89 7.21
N ARG A 343 10.19 -10.33 6.48
CA ARG A 343 10.08 -10.49 5.03
C ARG A 343 10.84 -9.45 4.23
N TYR A 344 10.82 -8.20 4.68
CA TYR A 344 11.46 -7.06 4.03
C TYR A 344 11.59 -5.90 5.03
N THR A 345 12.40 -4.91 4.70
CA THR A 345 12.51 -3.65 5.42
C THR A 345 12.30 -2.47 4.47
N VAL A 346 11.70 -1.40 4.96
CA VAL A 346 11.61 -0.09 4.30
C VAL A 346 12.05 0.98 5.30
N PRO A 347 13.13 1.71 4.99
CA PRO A 347 14.00 1.63 3.82
C PRO A 347 14.78 0.32 3.74
N SER A 348 15.42 0.05 2.57
CA SER A 348 16.26 -1.11 2.34
C SER A 348 17.75 -0.88 2.70
N SER A 349 18.15 0.38 2.78
CA SER A 349 19.47 0.83 3.21
C SER A 349 19.38 2.17 3.91
N ILE A 350 20.39 2.52 4.66
CA ILE A 350 20.56 3.84 5.25
C ILE A 350 21.98 4.36 5.05
N ASP A 351 22.11 5.67 4.88
CA ASP A 351 23.35 6.41 5.03
C ASP A 351 23.26 7.22 6.31
N ILE A 352 24.13 6.94 7.29
CA ILE A 352 24.10 7.59 8.61
C ILE A 352 24.35 9.10 8.46
N SER A 353 25.18 9.53 7.49
CA SER A 353 25.46 10.95 7.28
C SER A 353 24.19 11.74 6.90
N ARG A 354 23.30 11.13 6.10
CA ARG A 354 22.04 11.70 5.59
C ARG A 354 20.84 11.45 6.50
N MET A 355 20.99 10.53 7.45
CA MET A 355 19.92 10.11 8.36
C MET A 355 19.58 11.26 9.33
N GLU A 356 18.30 11.45 9.62
CA GLU A 356 17.85 12.28 10.74
C GLU A 356 18.16 11.60 12.08
N ASP A 357 17.96 12.28 13.20
CA ASP A 357 18.21 11.73 14.54
C ASP A 357 17.49 10.40 14.77
N LEU A 358 16.31 10.25 14.16
CA LEU A 358 15.46 9.08 14.26
C LEU A 358 15.06 8.58 12.87
N GLN A 359 15.32 7.31 12.57
CA GLN A 359 14.87 6.65 11.35
C GLN A 359 13.85 5.55 11.68
N THR A 360 12.66 5.69 11.16
CA THR A 360 11.66 4.62 11.23
C THR A 360 11.93 3.59 10.16
N VAL A 361 12.07 2.34 10.58
CA VAL A 361 12.15 1.18 9.68
C VAL A 361 10.87 0.37 9.83
N ARG A 362 10.16 0.18 8.71
CA ARG A 362 8.92 -0.61 8.64
C ARG A 362 9.17 -1.96 8.02
N PHE A 363 8.46 -2.98 8.50
CA PHE A 363 8.60 -4.34 7.98
C PHE A 363 7.33 -5.18 8.27
N ARG A 364 7.23 -6.35 7.63
CA ARG A 364 6.22 -7.36 7.94
C ARG A 364 6.89 -8.69 8.23
N VAL A 365 6.19 -9.51 9.02
CA VAL A 365 6.62 -10.88 9.34
C VAL A 365 6.05 -11.89 8.35
N GLY A 366 6.69 -13.05 8.25
CA GLY A 366 6.30 -14.12 7.32
C GLY A 366 5.23 -15.07 7.86
N ASN A 367 5.10 -15.17 9.18
CA ASN A 367 4.17 -16.06 9.88
C ASN A 367 3.55 -15.35 11.09
N VAL A 368 2.56 -16.01 11.71
CA VAL A 368 2.04 -15.59 13.00
C VAL A 368 2.99 -16.07 14.10
N TYR A 369 3.56 -15.16 14.86
CA TYR A 369 4.42 -15.45 16.01
C TYR A 369 3.70 -15.05 17.28
N ARG A 370 3.81 -15.88 18.33
CA ARG A 370 3.28 -15.61 19.65
C ARG A 370 4.44 -15.58 20.65
N ASP A 371 4.39 -14.63 21.59
CA ASP A 371 5.43 -14.45 22.60
C ASP A 371 6.84 -14.43 22.00
N ALA A 372 7.04 -13.58 21.00
CA ALA A 372 8.30 -13.46 20.27
C ALA A 372 9.01 -12.13 20.55
N LYS A 373 10.24 -12.01 20.08
CA LYS A 373 11.02 -10.78 20.11
C LYS A 373 11.35 -10.33 18.68
N VAL A 374 11.20 -9.02 18.45
CA VAL A 374 11.86 -8.36 17.30
C VAL A 374 13.26 -8.00 17.77
N GLU A 375 14.28 -8.52 17.12
CA GLU A 375 15.68 -8.21 17.38
C GLU A 375 16.29 -7.41 16.24
N VAL A 376 17.06 -6.38 16.59
CA VAL A 376 17.87 -5.59 15.67
C VAL A 376 19.32 -5.77 16.05
N SER A 377 20.13 -6.20 15.09
CA SER A 377 21.57 -6.41 15.29
C SER A 377 22.38 -5.60 14.29
N CYS A 378 23.50 -5.07 14.75
CA CYS A 378 24.52 -4.39 13.96
C CYS A 378 25.77 -5.26 13.93
N ASN A 379 26.24 -5.66 12.75
CA ASN A 379 27.40 -6.56 12.61
C ASN A 379 27.29 -7.78 13.56
N GLU A 380 26.15 -8.46 13.58
CA GLU A 380 25.83 -9.61 14.46
C GLU A 380 25.62 -9.28 15.97
N GLN A 381 25.95 -8.09 16.43
CA GLN A 381 25.71 -7.68 17.80
C GLN A 381 24.28 -7.14 17.96
N THR A 382 23.46 -7.76 18.80
CA THR A 382 22.11 -7.28 19.10
C THR A 382 22.17 -5.96 19.86
N ILE A 383 21.61 -4.90 19.25
CA ILE A 383 21.52 -3.56 19.86
C ILE A 383 20.13 -3.29 20.43
N ARG A 384 19.12 -4.00 19.97
CA ARG A 384 17.74 -3.83 20.43
C ARG A 384 16.99 -5.16 20.40
N SER A 385 16.17 -5.40 21.42
CA SER A 385 15.29 -6.57 21.52
C SER A 385 13.96 -6.11 22.14
N GLN A 386 12.87 -6.25 21.38
CA GLN A 386 11.53 -5.79 21.76
C GLN A 386 10.58 -6.98 21.83
N LYS A 387 10.03 -7.27 23.02
CA LYS A 387 9.04 -8.33 23.19
C LYS A 387 7.69 -7.93 22.59
N LYS A 388 7.08 -8.85 21.85
CA LYS A 388 5.75 -8.76 21.25
C LYS A 388 4.92 -9.97 21.63
N GLN A 389 3.68 -9.75 22.05
CA GLN A 389 2.75 -10.83 22.37
C GLN A 389 2.30 -11.57 21.11
N ILE A 390 2.02 -10.81 20.05
CA ILE A 390 1.61 -11.33 18.74
C ILE A 390 2.27 -10.47 17.64
N LEU A 391 2.75 -11.16 16.62
CA LEU A 391 3.16 -10.57 15.34
C LEU A 391 2.40 -11.32 14.24
N ALA A 392 1.78 -10.62 13.31
CA ALA A 392 0.99 -11.22 12.24
C ALA A 392 1.38 -10.67 10.86
N PRO A 393 1.35 -11.48 9.78
CA PRO A 393 1.71 -11.02 8.43
C PRO A 393 0.84 -9.88 7.91
N GLY A 394 -0.42 -9.79 8.39
CA GLY A 394 -1.36 -8.73 8.03
C GLY A 394 -1.06 -7.38 8.68
N GLU A 395 -0.24 -7.33 9.73
CA GLU A 395 0.06 -6.12 10.48
C GLU A 395 1.50 -5.64 10.20
N MET A 396 1.64 -4.33 9.98
CA MET A 396 2.94 -3.71 9.75
C MET A 396 3.60 -3.38 11.07
N GLU A 397 4.84 -3.84 11.24
CA GLU A 397 5.68 -3.53 12.37
C GLU A 397 6.64 -2.39 12.07
N GLN A 398 7.08 -1.69 13.11
CA GLN A 398 8.08 -0.64 13.00
C GLN A 398 9.08 -0.65 14.14
N VAL A 399 10.31 -0.28 13.79
CA VAL A 399 11.39 -0.03 14.76
C VAL A 399 12.02 1.33 14.44
N ILE A 400 12.32 2.10 15.48
CA ILE A 400 12.98 3.39 15.34
C ILE A 400 14.48 3.20 15.64
N LEU A 401 15.34 3.46 14.67
CA LEU A 401 16.78 3.51 14.82
C LEU A 401 17.18 4.94 15.23
N LYS A 402 18.15 5.07 16.13
CA LYS A 402 18.71 6.37 16.53
C LYS A 402 20.07 6.57 15.88
N LYS A 403 20.27 7.70 15.25
CA LYS A 403 21.54 8.07 14.61
C LYS A 403 22.72 7.91 15.58
N SER A 404 22.59 8.46 16.79
CA SER A 404 23.64 8.41 17.82
C SER A 404 24.01 7.00 18.28
N GLU A 405 23.06 6.03 18.23
CA GLU A 405 23.34 4.63 18.55
C GLU A 405 24.15 3.94 17.42
N LEU A 406 23.89 4.32 16.17
CA LEU A 406 24.57 3.75 15.00
C LEU A 406 25.98 4.36 14.81
N GLU A 407 26.13 5.66 15.05
CA GLU A 407 27.43 6.36 15.01
C GLU A 407 28.43 5.83 16.04
N ALA A 408 27.94 5.25 17.14
CA ALA A 408 28.78 4.65 18.17
C ALA A 408 29.32 3.25 17.80
N ILE A 409 28.93 2.70 16.66
CA ILE A 409 29.34 1.36 16.24
C ILE A 409 30.48 1.48 15.21
N ASP A 410 31.65 1.02 15.59
CA ASP A 410 32.81 1.01 14.70
C ASP A 410 32.59 0.07 13.52
N ASN A 411 32.93 0.54 12.32
CA ASN A 411 32.89 -0.24 11.08
C ASN A 411 31.53 -0.93 10.82
N LEU A 412 30.43 -0.20 11.03
CA LEU A 412 29.09 -0.71 10.74
C LEU A 412 28.96 -1.07 9.25
N GLU A 413 28.66 -2.36 8.96
CA GLU A 413 28.53 -2.91 7.61
C GLU A 413 27.09 -3.26 7.24
N GLU A 414 26.31 -3.74 8.22
CA GLU A 414 24.92 -4.15 8.02
C GLU A 414 24.10 -4.01 9.29
N ILE A 415 22.81 -3.84 9.12
CA ILE A 415 21.82 -3.90 10.20
C ILE A 415 20.81 -4.99 9.88
N THR A 416 20.62 -5.93 10.78
CA THR A 416 19.76 -7.11 10.59
C THR A 416 18.52 -7.00 11.45
N PHE A 417 17.35 -7.30 10.85
CA PHE A 417 16.06 -7.40 11.52
C PHE A 417 15.61 -8.86 11.53
N SER A 418 15.28 -9.40 12.70
CA SER A 418 14.91 -10.80 12.87
C SER A 418 13.82 -11.00 13.91
N ILE A 419 13.13 -12.14 13.85
CA ILE A 419 12.18 -12.60 14.86
C ILE A 419 12.80 -13.77 15.61
N LYS A 420 12.73 -13.71 16.94
CA LYS A 420 13.16 -14.78 17.85
C LYS A 420 11.98 -15.21 18.70
N GLU A 421 11.55 -16.44 18.54
CA GLU A 421 10.55 -17.07 19.40
C GLU A 421 11.12 -17.29 20.81
N LEU A 422 10.26 -17.17 21.86
CA LEU A 422 10.65 -17.29 23.27
C LEU A 422 10.35 -18.68 23.83
#